data_cfa9fcfb8cc0af12e8567e791cad5ad7
#
_entry.id   cfa9fcfb8cc0af12e8567e791cad5ad7
#
_cell.length_a   1.000
_cell.length_b   1.000
_cell.length_c   1.000
_cell.angle_alpha   90.00
_cell.angle_beta   90.00
_cell.angle_gamma   90.00
#
_symmetry.space_group_name_H-M   'P 1'
#
loop_
_entity.id
_entity.type
_entity.pdbx_description
1 polymer ?
#
loop_
_entity_poly.entity_id
_entity_poly.type
_entity_poly.pdbx_seq_one_letter_code
_entity_poly.pdbx_strand_id
1 'polypeptide(L)'
;SHYTTTHYRHHRGHVRRVAWNPVLKGSMDSMVRQNEEIDRLQLPRIADNDQLLELERTQELVPIQESRALHVSPSLQADKKYCRPWCNQFLQDMSEAYYKEFRTPLQVNSAVRTMEQQQKLRRHNGNAAPEVGEHASSHLAGITVDLAKRGLTRAQHAWIEEYLKNLRDQGLVEAAEERRQACFHVMVSDRYTEWREANQLADKIARE
;
A
#
# COMPACT_ATOMS: atom_id res chain seq x y z
N SER A 1 70.74 3.90 5.60
CA SER A 1 69.43 3.89 6.25
C SER A 1 68.34 3.55 5.24
N HIS A 2 67.89 2.30 5.29
CA HIS A 2 66.78 1.89 4.44
C HIS A 2 65.48 2.03 5.22
N TYR A 3 64.56 2.86 4.77
CA TYR A 3 63.21 2.96 5.30
C TYR A 3 62.31 1.96 4.55
N THR A 4 61.85 0.96 5.26
CA THR A 4 60.90 -0.03 4.74
C THR A 4 59.50 0.52 4.94
N THR A 5 58.80 0.89 3.88
CA THR A 5 57.42 1.35 3.92
C THR A 5 56.49 0.15 3.96
N THR A 6 55.85 -0.09 5.12
CA THR A 6 54.90 -1.14 5.29
C THR A 6 53.55 -0.70 4.74
N HIS A 7 53.11 -1.27 3.62
CA HIS A 7 51.79 -1.04 3.06
C HIS A 7 50.74 -1.81 3.85
N TYR A 8 49.93 -1.14 4.67
CA TYR A 8 48.72 -1.69 5.25
C TYR A 8 47.66 -1.88 4.16
N ARG A 9 47.41 -3.14 3.78
CA ARG A 9 46.27 -3.51 2.96
C ARG A 9 44.99 -3.43 3.84
N HIS A 10 44.18 -2.42 3.58
CA HIS A 10 42.81 -2.40 4.12
C HIS A 10 42.01 -3.56 3.50
N HIS A 11 41.83 -4.62 4.25
CA HIS A 11 40.79 -5.61 3.93
C HIS A 11 39.44 -4.94 4.07
N ARG A 12 38.85 -4.50 2.96
CA ARG A 12 37.42 -4.17 2.91
C ARG A 12 36.66 -5.48 3.10
N GLY A 13 36.20 -5.70 4.33
CA GLY A 13 35.29 -6.80 4.62
C GLY A 13 34.07 -6.69 3.70
N HIS A 14 33.85 -7.71 2.88
CA HIS A 14 32.62 -7.81 2.10
C HIS A 14 31.46 -7.97 3.08
N VAL A 15 30.76 -6.87 3.36
CA VAL A 15 29.47 -6.94 4.05
C VAL A 15 28.55 -7.75 3.13
N ARG A 16 28.27 -8.97 3.52
CA ARG A 16 27.33 -9.86 2.82
C ARG A 16 25.99 -9.15 2.83
N ARG A 17 25.56 -8.59 1.70
CA ARG A 17 24.21 -8.03 1.54
C ARG A 17 23.22 -9.19 1.73
N VAL A 18 22.41 -9.11 2.77
CA VAL A 18 21.30 -10.03 2.95
C VAL A 18 20.41 -9.95 1.72
N ALA A 19 20.14 -11.09 1.09
CA ALA A 19 19.31 -11.14 -0.10
C ALA A 19 17.90 -10.60 0.25
N TRP A 20 17.36 -9.73 -0.61
CA TRP A 20 15.98 -9.25 -0.50
C TRP A 20 15.03 -10.44 -0.71
N ASN A 21 14.29 -10.81 0.31
CA ASN A 21 13.33 -11.90 0.27
C ASN A 21 12.10 -11.56 1.16
N PRO A 22 11.23 -10.67 0.71
CA PRO A 22 10.05 -10.26 1.46
C PRO A 22 9.02 -11.40 1.54
N VAL A 23 8.24 -11.40 2.63
CA VAL A 23 7.09 -12.32 2.81
C VAL A 23 5.99 -12.01 1.79
N LEU A 24 5.72 -10.72 1.58
CA LEU A 24 4.74 -10.24 0.60
C LEU A 24 5.45 -9.87 -0.71
N LYS A 25 5.57 -10.84 -1.60
CA LYS A 25 6.24 -10.63 -2.89
C LYS A 25 5.28 -10.07 -3.92
N GLY A 26 5.66 -8.96 -4.55
CA GLY A 26 5.02 -8.49 -5.77
C GLY A 26 5.31 -9.42 -6.94
N SER A 27 4.35 -9.60 -7.83
CA SER A 27 4.48 -10.39 -9.05
C SER A 27 3.56 -9.86 -10.15
N MET A 28 3.81 -10.28 -11.39
CA MET A 28 2.90 -10.00 -12.50
C MET A 28 1.52 -10.65 -12.25
N ASP A 29 1.50 -11.85 -11.69
CA ASP A 29 0.24 -12.54 -11.34
C ASP A 29 -0.55 -11.77 -10.28
N SER A 30 0.10 -11.13 -9.31
CA SER A 30 -0.57 -10.26 -8.35
C SER A 30 -1.21 -9.06 -9.04
N MET A 31 -0.53 -8.45 -10.01
CA MET A 31 -1.10 -7.33 -10.79
C MET A 31 -2.31 -7.77 -11.61
N VAL A 32 -2.27 -8.96 -12.21
CA VAL A 32 -3.41 -9.56 -12.93
C VAL A 32 -4.59 -9.73 -11.98
N ARG A 33 -4.40 -10.34 -10.81
CA ARG A 33 -5.47 -10.52 -9.81
C ARG A 33 -6.07 -9.19 -9.35
N GLN A 34 -5.26 -8.15 -9.17
CA GLN A 34 -5.73 -6.81 -8.81
C GLN A 34 -6.65 -6.24 -9.90
N ASN A 35 -6.28 -6.38 -11.16
CA ASN A 35 -7.08 -5.92 -12.29
C ASN A 35 -8.35 -6.78 -12.50
N GLU A 36 -8.29 -8.08 -12.29
CA GLU A 36 -9.46 -8.95 -12.29
C GLU A 36 -10.47 -8.53 -11.20
N GLU A 37 -10.00 -8.13 -10.02
CA GLU A 37 -10.86 -7.60 -8.96
C GLU A 37 -11.53 -6.28 -9.35
N ILE A 38 -10.80 -5.37 -9.99
CA ILE A 38 -11.36 -4.13 -10.52
C ILE A 38 -12.46 -4.43 -11.55
N ASP A 39 -12.22 -5.40 -12.43
CA ASP A 39 -13.19 -5.80 -13.47
C ASP A 39 -14.42 -6.49 -12.85
N ARG A 40 -14.23 -7.35 -11.86
CA ARG A 40 -15.32 -7.97 -11.10
C ARG A 40 -16.23 -6.93 -10.45
N LEU A 41 -15.64 -5.89 -9.88
CA LEU A 41 -16.34 -4.78 -9.23
C LEU A 41 -16.93 -3.78 -10.24
N GLN A 42 -16.62 -3.93 -11.53
CA GLN A 42 -17.02 -2.99 -12.59
C GLN A 42 -16.62 -1.54 -12.31
N LEU A 43 -15.45 -1.35 -11.69
CA LEU A 43 -14.93 -0.02 -11.40
C LEU A 43 -14.25 0.58 -12.63
N PRO A 44 -14.44 1.87 -12.90
CA PRO A 44 -13.68 2.56 -13.92
C PRO A 44 -12.21 2.72 -13.49
N ARG A 45 -11.28 2.67 -14.44
CA ARG A 45 -9.97 3.27 -14.31
C ARG A 45 -10.12 4.75 -14.58
N ILE A 46 -9.85 5.57 -13.58
CA ILE A 46 -10.15 7.01 -13.61
C ILE A 46 -9.23 7.69 -14.60
N ALA A 47 -9.81 8.28 -15.67
CA ALA A 47 -9.05 8.82 -16.79
C ALA A 47 -8.33 10.12 -16.43
N ASP A 48 -9.05 11.05 -15.83
CA ASP A 48 -8.61 12.42 -15.61
C ASP A 48 -9.17 13.01 -14.31
N ASN A 49 -8.80 14.25 -14.05
CA ASN A 49 -9.20 14.94 -12.83
C ASN A 49 -10.71 15.26 -12.78
N ASP A 50 -11.35 15.48 -13.92
CA ASP A 50 -12.79 15.75 -13.98
C ASP A 50 -13.58 14.52 -13.54
N GLN A 51 -13.22 13.34 -14.01
CA GLN A 51 -13.81 12.08 -13.56
C GLN A 51 -13.52 11.81 -12.06
N LEU A 52 -12.31 12.09 -11.62
CA LEU A 52 -11.93 11.95 -10.20
C LEU A 52 -12.82 12.81 -9.30
N LEU A 53 -12.97 14.09 -9.61
CA LEU A 53 -13.78 15.02 -8.84
C LEU A 53 -15.27 14.64 -8.85
N GLU A 54 -15.79 14.08 -9.94
CA GLU A 54 -17.15 13.56 -9.99
C GLU A 54 -17.36 12.39 -9.05
N LEU A 55 -16.42 11.43 -9.00
CA LEU A 55 -16.48 10.30 -8.07
C LEU A 55 -16.37 10.75 -6.61
N GLU A 56 -15.60 11.79 -6.34
CA GLU A 56 -15.52 12.41 -5.01
C GLU A 56 -16.84 13.12 -4.65
N ARG A 57 -17.44 13.82 -5.58
CA ARG A 57 -18.73 14.51 -5.41
C ARG A 57 -19.87 13.53 -5.11
N THR A 58 -19.92 12.40 -5.80
CA THR A 58 -20.93 11.35 -5.60
C THR A 58 -20.66 10.44 -4.42
N GLN A 59 -19.53 10.63 -3.71
CA GLN A 59 -19.08 9.79 -2.61
C GLN A 59 -18.78 8.33 -2.98
N GLU A 60 -18.56 8.04 -4.24
CA GLU A 60 -17.98 6.77 -4.69
C GLU A 60 -16.50 6.66 -4.31
N LEU A 61 -15.84 7.81 -4.19
CA LEU A 61 -14.57 7.97 -3.49
C LEU A 61 -14.80 8.84 -2.25
N VAL A 62 -14.26 8.42 -1.13
CA VAL A 62 -14.37 9.14 0.14
C VAL A 62 -13.01 9.63 0.62
N PRO A 63 -12.95 10.73 1.38
CA PRO A 63 -11.69 11.17 1.98
C PRO A 63 -11.11 10.08 2.87
N ILE A 64 -9.80 9.87 2.80
CA ILE A 64 -9.10 9.07 3.80
C ILE A 64 -9.14 9.83 5.11
N GLN A 65 -9.81 9.26 6.10
CA GLN A 65 -10.00 9.91 7.39
C GLN A 65 -8.74 9.82 8.23
N GLU A 66 -8.04 10.95 8.37
CA GLU A 66 -6.88 11.05 9.24
C GLU A 66 -7.27 11.09 10.71
N SER A 67 -6.38 10.57 11.56
CA SER A 67 -6.55 10.52 13.01
C SER A 67 -5.17 10.46 13.67
N ARG A 68 -5.14 10.33 15.00
CA ARG A 68 -3.87 10.03 15.72
C ARG A 68 -3.22 8.71 15.24
N ALA A 69 -4.01 7.79 14.67
CA ALA A 69 -3.54 6.48 14.23
C ALA A 69 -3.19 6.42 12.74
N LEU A 70 -3.72 7.33 11.91
CA LEU A 70 -3.55 7.34 10.47
C LEU A 70 -3.22 8.72 9.95
N HIS A 71 -2.07 8.86 9.32
CA HIS A 71 -1.66 10.07 8.62
C HIS A 71 -1.60 9.83 7.11
N VAL A 72 -1.92 10.86 6.36
CA VAL A 72 -1.68 10.89 4.91
C VAL A 72 -0.49 11.81 4.67
N SER A 73 0.44 11.38 3.81
CA SER A 73 1.63 12.18 3.49
C SER A 73 1.24 13.61 3.07
N PRO A 74 1.85 14.64 3.67
CA PRO A 74 1.57 16.03 3.30
C PRO A 74 1.99 16.37 1.86
N SER A 75 2.83 15.55 1.24
CA SER A 75 3.23 15.70 -0.17
C SER A 75 2.15 15.23 -1.15
N LEU A 76 1.15 14.46 -0.69
CA LEU A 76 0.05 14.02 -1.53
C LEU A 76 -0.94 15.16 -1.74
N GLN A 77 -1.32 15.41 -2.99
CA GLN A 77 -2.30 16.45 -3.33
C GLN A 77 -3.67 16.16 -2.68
N ALA A 78 -4.40 17.21 -2.31
CA ALA A 78 -5.66 17.09 -1.58
C ALA A 78 -6.70 16.21 -2.30
N ASP A 79 -6.84 16.35 -3.62
CA ASP A 79 -7.75 15.56 -4.44
C ASP A 79 -7.32 14.11 -4.67
N LYS A 80 -6.12 13.74 -4.23
CA LYS A 80 -5.60 12.37 -4.27
C LYS A 80 -5.67 11.65 -2.91
N LYS A 81 -6.11 12.32 -1.86
CA LYS A 81 -6.29 11.77 -0.50
C LYS A 81 -7.66 11.07 -0.35
N TYR A 82 -8.04 10.28 -1.35
CA TYR A 82 -9.33 9.61 -1.46
C TYR A 82 -9.14 8.14 -1.82
N CYS A 83 -10.13 7.34 -1.42
CA CYS A 83 -10.23 5.93 -1.82
C CYS A 83 -11.69 5.46 -1.76
N ARG A 84 -11.95 4.23 -2.23
CA ARG A 84 -13.27 3.61 -2.08
C ARG A 84 -13.63 3.41 -0.62
N PRO A 85 -14.92 3.43 -0.25
CA PRO A 85 -15.36 3.32 1.15
C PRO A 85 -14.78 2.13 1.91
N TRP A 86 -14.74 0.96 1.31
CA TRP A 86 -14.18 -0.25 1.95
C TRP A 86 -12.66 -0.17 2.14
N CYS A 87 -11.96 0.53 1.27
CA CYS A 87 -10.52 0.79 1.44
C CYS A 87 -10.28 1.72 2.64
N ASN A 88 -11.11 2.74 2.82
CA ASN A 88 -11.05 3.60 4.01
C ASN A 88 -11.37 2.82 5.29
N GLN A 89 -12.36 1.93 5.27
CA GLN A 89 -12.66 1.04 6.41
C GLN A 89 -11.44 0.18 6.80
N PHE A 90 -10.79 -0.42 5.81
CA PHE A 90 -9.55 -1.18 6.02
C PHE A 90 -8.46 -0.32 6.67
N LEU A 91 -8.26 0.89 6.18
CA LEU A 91 -7.25 1.81 6.73
C LEU A 91 -7.56 2.19 8.17
N GLN A 92 -8.81 2.47 8.51
CA GLN A 92 -9.21 2.77 9.87
C GLN A 92 -8.95 1.59 10.82
N ASP A 93 -9.36 0.39 10.43
CA ASP A 93 -9.20 -0.81 11.26
C ASP A 93 -7.71 -1.17 11.45
N MET A 94 -6.93 -1.19 10.38
CA MET A 94 -5.51 -1.52 10.45
C MET A 94 -4.72 -0.49 11.26
N SER A 95 -4.97 0.79 11.04
CA SER A 95 -4.25 1.86 11.72
C SER A 95 -4.56 1.90 13.21
N GLU A 96 -5.81 1.67 13.61
CA GLU A 96 -6.19 1.58 15.03
C GLU A 96 -5.52 0.37 15.71
N ALA A 97 -5.50 -0.79 15.07
CA ALA A 97 -4.82 -1.97 15.59
C ALA A 97 -3.31 -1.74 15.74
N TYR A 98 -2.69 -1.12 14.74
CA TYR A 98 -1.27 -0.77 14.77
C TYR A 98 -0.95 0.26 15.86
N TYR A 99 -1.75 1.32 15.98
CA TYR A 99 -1.57 2.34 16.99
C TYR A 99 -1.74 1.79 18.41
N LYS A 100 -2.66 0.86 18.61
CA LYS A 100 -2.86 0.17 19.90
C LYS A 100 -1.60 -0.58 20.32
N GLU A 101 -0.88 -1.16 19.37
CA GLU A 101 0.36 -1.91 19.64
C GLU A 101 1.56 -0.99 19.84
N PHE A 102 1.75 -0.02 18.94
CA PHE A 102 3.01 0.74 18.85
C PHE A 102 2.93 2.19 19.28
N ARG A 103 1.73 2.73 19.48
CA ARG A 103 1.50 4.16 19.81
C ARG A 103 2.10 5.13 18.79
N THR A 104 2.22 4.70 17.56
CA THR A 104 2.66 5.49 16.42
C THR A 104 1.66 5.33 15.27
N PRO A 105 1.45 6.37 14.44
CA PRO A 105 0.52 6.25 13.31
C PRO A 105 1.12 5.45 12.16
N LEU A 106 0.24 4.84 11.36
CA LEU A 106 0.54 4.45 9.98
C LEU A 106 0.49 5.68 9.08
N GLN A 107 1.25 5.67 7.99
CA GLN A 107 1.20 6.73 6.99
C GLN A 107 0.84 6.17 5.61
N VAL A 108 -0.11 6.82 4.96
CA VAL A 108 -0.46 6.60 3.55
C VAL A 108 0.38 7.54 2.69
N ASN A 109 1.17 6.99 1.78
CA ASN A 109 2.01 7.76 0.86
C ASN A 109 1.35 8.00 -0.50
N SER A 110 0.45 7.11 -0.91
CA SER A 110 -0.23 7.17 -2.18
C SER A 110 -1.60 6.50 -2.07
N ALA A 111 -2.57 7.02 -2.81
CA ALA A 111 -3.94 6.50 -2.87
C ALA A 111 -4.43 6.55 -4.32
N VAL A 112 -5.62 7.10 -4.57
CA VAL A 112 -6.18 7.17 -5.92
C VAL A 112 -5.27 7.93 -6.89
N ARG A 113 -5.18 7.44 -8.12
CA ARG A 113 -4.49 8.10 -9.25
C ARG A 113 -5.39 8.13 -10.47
N THR A 114 -5.15 9.10 -11.34
CA THR A 114 -5.74 9.12 -12.69
C THR A 114 -4.80 8.49 -13.70
N MET A 115 -5.34 8.06 -14.83
CA MET A 115 -4.53 7.56 -15.95
C MET A 115 -3.53 8.63 -16.43
N GLU A 116 -3.92 9.90 -16.49
CA GLU A 116 -3.03 11.00 -16.83
C GLU A 116 -1.85 11.12 -15.86
N GLN A 117 -2.11 10.99 -14.56
CA GLN A 117 -1.06 11.00 -13.54
C GLN A 117 -0.13 9.80 -13.69
N GLN A 118 -0.68 8.63 -13.95
CA GLN A 118 0.11 7.40 -14.13
C GLN A 118 1.00 7.48 -15.37
N GLN A 119 0.52 8.05 -16.45
CA GLN A 119 1.31 8.33 -17.66
C GLN A 119 2.49 9.27 -17.35
N LYS A 120 2.26 10.33 -16.58
CA LYS A 120 3.34 11.24 -16.14
C LYS A 120 4.37 10.53 -15.29
N LEU A 121 3.94 9.68 -14.35
CA LEU A 121 4.84 8.87 -13.54
C LEU A 121 5.74 7.97 -14.40
N ARG A 122 5.19 7.33 -15.42
CA ARG A 122 5.94 6.44 -16.32
C ARG A 122 6.99 7.17 -17.15
N ARG A 123 6.76 8.42 -17.51
CA ARG A 123 7.78 9.23 -18.24
C ARG A 123 9.02 9.48 -17.40
N HIS A 124 8.88 9.55 -16.07
CA HIS A 124 9.99 9.78 -15.14
C HIS A 124 10.50 8.50 -14.48
N ASN A 125 9.71 7.44 -14.49
CA ASN A 125 10.05 6.15 -13.90
C ASN A 125 9.54 5.01 -14.80
N GLY A 126 10.45 4.46 -15.60
CA GLY A 126 10.15 3.36 -16.52
C GLY A 126 9.71 2.04 -15.82
N ASN A 127 9.89 1.93 -14.51
CA ASN A 127 9.43 0.80 -13.72
C ASN A 127 8.02 0.98 -13.13
N ALA A 128 7.40 2.15 -13.31
CA ALA A 128 6.03 2.36 -12.88
C ALA A 128 5.06 1.50 -13.71
N ALA A 129 3.99 1.01 -13.06
CA ALA A 129 2.97 0.22 -13.73
C ALA A 129 2.29 1.01 -14.87
N PRO A 130 1.86 0.34 -15.95
CA PRO A 130 1.14 1.00 -17.02
C PRO A 130 -0.24 1.53 -16.56
N GLU A 131 -0.80 2.44 -17.35
CA GLU A 131 -2.14 2.98 -17.16
C GLU A 131 -3.24 2.15 -17.85
N VAL A 132 -2.87 1.16 -18.65
CA VAL A 132 -3.78 0.28 -19.39
C VAL A 132 -3.29 -1.16 -19.38
N GLY A 133 -4.20 -2.10 -19.63
CA GLY A 133 -3.91 -3.53 -19.76
C GLY A 133 -4.00 -4.29 -18.45
N GLU A 134 -3.71 -5.58 -18.51
CA GLU A 134 -3.83 -6.52 -17.38
C GLU A 134 -2.84 -6.28 -16.25
N HIS A 135 -1.80 -5.51 -16.49
CA HIS A 135 -0.81 -5.10 -15.49
C HIS A 135 -0.93 -3.61 -15.13
N ALA A 136 -2.05 -2.98 -15.42
CA ALA A 136 -2.29 -1.59 -15.09
C ALA A 136 -2.24 -1.34 -13.58
N SER A 137 -1.88 -0.11 -13.21
CA SER A 137 -1.87 0.29 -11.80
C SER A 137 -3.27 0.19 -11.18
N SER A 138 -3.41 -0.54 -10.09
CA SER A 138 -4.68 -0.65 -9.37
C SER A 138 -5.06 0.61 -8.60
N HIS A 139 -4.14 1.57 -8.45
CA HIS A 139 -4.45 2.91 -7.94
C HIS A 139 -5.49 3.66 -8.78
N LEU A 140 -5.63 3.29 -10.06
CA LEU A 140 -6.54 3.93 -11.00
C LEU A 140 -8.02 3.71 -10.68
N ALA A 141 -8.34 2.71 -9.88
CA ALA A 141 -9.72 2.41 -9.47
C ALA A 141 -10.08 2.92 -8.06
N GLY A 142 -9.11 3.47 -7.33
CA GLY A 142 -9.29 3.98 -5.98
C GLY A 142 -9.38 2.90 -4.89
N ILE A 143 -8.98 1.66 -5.17
CA ILE A 143 -9.01 0.55 -4.22
C ILE A 143 -7.65 0.22 -3.62
N THR A 144 -6.63 0.99 -3.95
CA THR A 144 -5.23 0.70 -3.61
C THR A 144 -4.57 1.86 -2.91
N VAL A 145 -3.80 1.55 -1.88
CA VAL A 145 -3.00 2.50 -1.11
C VAL A 145 -1.57 1.98 -0.95
N ASP A 146 -0.63 2.90 -0.84
CA ASP A 146 0.74 2.61 -0.46
C ASP A 146 0.98 3.08 0.98
N LEU A 147 1.35 2.15 1.85
CA LEU A 147 1.70 2.43 3.23
C LEU A 147 3.20 2.64 3.37
N ALA A 148 3.61 3.71 4.05
CA ALA A 148 5.01 4.04 4.24
C ALA A 148 5.75 2.96 5.02
N LYS A 149 6.95 2.62 4.54
CA LYS A 149 7.84 1.63 5.16
C LYS A 149 9.07 2.26 5.78
N ARG A 150 9.44 3.45 5.33
CA ARG A 150 10.61 4.17 5.82
C ARG A 150 10.47 4.50 7.30
N GLY A 151 11.50 4.19 8.08
CA GLY A 151 11.55 4.48 9.51
C GLY A 151 10.86 3.46 10.40
N LEU A 152 10.29 2.37 9.85
CA LEU A 152 9.73 1.29 10.66
C LEU A 152 10.82 0.53 11.40
N THR A 153 10.55 0.19 12.66
CA THR A 153 11.34 -0.79 13.39
C THR A 153 11.13 -2.20 12.83
N ARG A 154 12.02 -3.13 13.17
CA ARG A 154 11.85 -4.54 12.78
C ARG A 154 10.52 -5.12 13.28
N ALA A 155 10.12 -4.80 14.50
CA ALA A 155 8.85 -5.26 15.07
C ALA A 155 7.64 -4.69 14.35
N GLN A 156 7.66 -3.40 14.03
CA GLN A 156 6.61 -2.75 13.24
C GLN A 156 6.47 -3.33 11.84
N HIS A 157 7.59 -3.55 11.18
CA HIS A 157 7.64 -4.18 9.85
C HIS A 157 7.04 -5.59 9.88
N ALA A 158 7.47 -6.43 10.83
CA ALA A 158 6.97 -7.80 10.99
C ALA A 158 5.46 -7.84 11.29
N TRP A 159 4.98 -6.92 12.12
CA TRP A 159 3.55 -6.80 12.43
C TRP A 159 2.72 -6.47 11.20
N ILE A 160 3.17 -5.53 10.38
CA ILE A 160 2.48 -5.15 9.13
C ILE A 160 2.46 -6.32 8.15
N GLU A 161 3.59 -7.00 7.97
CA GLU A 161 3.66 -8.19 7.11
C GLU A 161 2.66 -9.27 7.54
N GLU A 162 2.60 -9.58 8.82
CA GLU A 162 1.70 -10.60 9.35
C GLU A 162 0.23 -10.18 9.20
N TYR A 163 -0.10 -8.93 9.52
CA TYR A 163 -1.44 -8.38 9.39
C TYR A 163 -1.95 -8.48 7.95
N LEU A 164 -1.16 -8.00 7.00
CA LEU A 164 -1.50 -8.04 5.58
C LEU A 164 -1.53 -9.47 5.02
N LYS A 165 -0.62 -10.32 5.46
CA LYS A 165 -0.61 -11.74 5.06
C LYS A 165 -1.89 -12.45 5.47
N ASN A 166 -2.37 -12.24 6.68
CA ASN A 166 -3.61 -12.84 7.18
C ASN A 166 -4.82 -12.41 6.33
N LEU A 167 -4.93 -11.14 5.98
CA LEU A 167 -6.00 -10.65 5.11
C LEU A 167 -5.87 -11.15 3.67
N ARG A 168 -4.64 -11.24 3.16
CA ARG A 168 -4.37 -11.81 1.83
C ARG A 168 -4.78 -13.27 1.74
N ASP A 169 -4.45 -14.06 2.77
CA ASP A 169 -4.77 -15.48 2.82
C ASP A 169 -6.30 -15.73 2.85
N GLN A 170 -7.07 -14.74 3.27
CA GLN A 170 -8.55 -14.76 3.24
C GLN A 170 -9.14 -14.14 1.97
N GLY A 171 -8.31 -13.71 1.02
CA GLY A 171 -8.76 -13.09 -0.23
C GLY A 171 -9.32 -11.67 -0.09
N LEU A 172 -9.00 -10.97 0.99
CA LEU A 172 -9.52 -9.63 1.30
C LEU A 172 -8.65 -8.51 0.76
N VAL A 173 -7.36 -8.78 0.59
CA VAL A 173 -6.39 -7.86 0.00
C VAL A 173 -5.42 -8.60 -0.93
N GLU A 174 -4.85 -7.87 -1.88
CA GLU A 174 -3.59 -8.20 -2.54
C GLU A 174 -2.53 -7.23 -2.03
N ALA A 175 -1.48 -7.73 -1.44
CA ALA A 175 -0.45 -6.92 -0.83
C ALA A 175 0.94 -7.31 -1.32
N ALA A 176 1.77 -6.30 -1.60
CA ALA A 176 3.15 -6.48 -2.00
C ALA A 176 4.05 -5.47 -1.28
N GLU A 177 5.18 -5.95 -0.79
CA GLU A 177 6.21 -5.10 -0.26
C GLU A 177 7.12 -4.62 -1.39
N GLU A 178 7.23 -3.31 -1.57
CA GLU A 178 8.06 -2.70 -2.59
C GLU A 178 9.36 -2.17 -2.00
N ARG A 179 10.48 -2.58 -2.60
CA ARG A 179 11.80 -2.20 -2.12
C ARG A 179 12.16 -0.77 -2.53
N ARG A 180 11.95 -0.44 -3.81
CA ARG A 180 12.42 0.84 -4.38
C ARG A 180 11.61 2.03 -3.89
N GLN A 181 10.29 1.86 -3.77
CA GLN A 181 9.39 2.91 -3.29
C GLN A 181 9.27 2.94 -1.77
N ALA A 182 9.88 1.98 -1.09
CA ALA A 182 9.84 1.83 0.37
C ALA A 182 8.41 1.89 0.93
N CYS A 183 7.50 1.09 0.37
CA CYS A 183 6.11 1.01 0.79
C CYS A 183 5.58 -0.44 0.79
N PHE A 184 4.46 -0.62 1.45
CA PHE A 184 3.56 -1.76 1.25
C PHE A 184 2.43 -1.31 0.33
N HIS A 185 2.35 -1.90 -0.84
CA HIS A 185 1.30 -1.69 -1.83
C HIS A 185 0.13 -2.61 -1.49
N VAL A 186 -1.05 -2.07 -1.23
CA VAL A 186 -2.19 -2.84 -0.75
C VAL A 186 -3.44 -2.50 -1.56
N MET A 187 -3.92 -3.46 -2.34
CA MET A 187 -5.23 -3.42 -2.97
C MET A 187 -6.25 -4.06 -2.02
N VAL A 188 -7.39 -3.40 -1.82
CA VAL A 188 -8.46 -3.87 -0.90
C VAL A 188 -9.70 -4.26 -1.69
N SER A 189 -10.14 -5.52 -1.54
CA SER A 189 -11.39 -6.02 -2.09
C SER A 189 -12.60 -5.47 -1.33
N ASP A 190 -13.73 -5.30 -2.01
CA ASP A 190 -15.00 -4.94 -1.36
C ASP A 190 -15.53 -6.05 -0.41
N ARG A 191 -15.03 -7.28 -0.56
CA ARG A 191 -15.28 -8.38 0.38
C ARG A 191 -14.86 -8.06 1.81
N TYR A 192 -13.99 -7.07 1.97
CA TYR A 192 -13.55 -6.59 3.27
C TYR A 192 -14.72 -6.09 4.13
N THR A 193 -15.69 -5.41 3.55
CA THR A 193 -16.86 -4.88 4.28
C THR A 193 -17.66 -6.01 4.93
N GLU A 194 -18.03 -7.03 4.17
CA GLU A 194 -18.80 -8.17 4.67
C GLU A 194 -18.03 -8.94 5.75
N TRP A 195 -16.75 -9.21 5.50
CA TRP A 195 -15.87 -9.86 6.48
C TRP A 195 -15.79 -9.06 7.79
N ARG A 196 -15.63 -7.74 7.70
CA ARG A 196 -15.57 -6.84 8.84
C ARG A 196 -16.84 -6.88 9.67
N GLU A 197 -18.00 -6.79 9.03
CA GLU A 197 -19.30 -6.85 9.67
C GLU A 197 -19.52 -8.19 10.40
N ALA A 198 -19.15 -9.30 9.76
CA ALA A 198 -19.24 -10.62 10.36
C ALA A 198 -18.36 -10.76 11.61
N ASN A 199 -17.14 -10.24 11.58
CA ASN A 199 -16.25 -10.27 12.74
C ASN A 199 -16.73 -9.36 13.87
N GLN A 200 -17.28 -8.19 13.58
CA GLN A 200 -17.84 -7.30 14.58
C GLN A 200 -19.06 -7.92 15.28
N LEU A 201 -19.90 -8.63 14.53
CA LEU A 201 -21.03 -9.36 15.08
C LEU A 201 -20.57 -10.51 15.98
N ALA A 202 -19.58 -11.28 15.55
CA ALA A 202 -19.02 -12.38 16.34
C ALA A 202 -18.42 -11.88 17.67
N ASP A 203 -17.67 -10.77 17.64
CA ASP A 203 -17.10 -10.14 18.84
C ASP A 203 -18.19 -9.62 19.80
N LYS A 204 -19.29 -9.11 19.27
CA LYS A 204 -20.44 -8.66 20.08
C LYS A 204 -21.09 -9.84 20.79
N ILE A 205 -21.38 -10.92 20.06
CA ILE A 205 -21.98 -12.14 20.64
C ILE A 205 -21.08 -12.77 21.70
N ALA A 206 -19.77 -12.78 21.49
CA ALA A 206 -18.81 -13.35 22.43
C ALA A 206 -18.71 -12.57 23.76
N ARG A 207 -19.18 -11.33 23.81
CA ARG A 207 -19.18 -10.47 25.01
C ARG A 207 -20.47 -10.49 25.81
N GLU A 208 -21.55 -11.05 25.26
CA GLU A 208 -22.85 -11.27 25.92
C GLU A 208 -22.88 -12.62 26.65
#